data_23e153bee01d5ad215ba7b239286b888
#
_entry.id   23e153bee01d5ad215ba7b239286b888
#
_cell.length_a   1.000
_cell.length_b   1.000
_cell.length_c   1.000
_cell.angle_alpha   90.00
_cell.angle_beta   90.00
_cell.angle_gamma   90.00
#
_symmetry.space_group_name_H-M   'P 1'
#
loop_
_entity.id
_entity.type
_entity.pdbx_description
1 polymer ?
#
loop_
_entity_poly.entity_id
_entity_poly.type
_entity_poly.pdbx_seq_one_letter_code
_entity_poly.pdbx_strand_id
1 'polypeptide(L)'
;MSDRKKILVTLDGSKRSERSVDYLCRFKPFRNRKVTLFNITTPVPEAYYDLTQDFFSKIAVPQVKAWEMAQKTIMTEFLEEARRKIIAAGYAPDNIELKLITREKGIARGIFNEIKNNEYHGLVIRRRGSANSIIGVTMGGVAAKLVEKADFIPLMIAGTREIQHYLCIAVDGSPGSRRATQYTADMMGKTNCRILLCAIMRSTVPDSASEGKAPLVDMPLQAKRRLNEAMAEAEQILTEAGISKDRIKARLIQGAQSRAGALLDTARTAKCDTIVMGRKGVSNLNNFDLGRIPRKIIFASRKFTIWLIP
;
A
#
# COMPACT_ATOMS: atom_id res chain seq x y z
N MET A 1 -24.48 -8.03 13.82
CA MET A 1 -23.89 -8.23 12.47
C MET A 1 -22.43 -7.83 12.54
N SER A 2 -21.50 -8.73 12.27
CA SER A 2 -20.05 -8.42 12.33
C SER A 2 -19.75 -7.31 11.33
N ASP A 3 -19.24 -6.19 11.82
CA ASP A 3 -18.81 -5.04 11.02
C ASP A 3 -17.58 -5.46 10.18
N ARG A 4 -17.87 -5.99 8.99
CA ARG A 4 -16.81 -6.51 8.10
C ARG A 4 -16.04 -5.34 7.52
N LYS A 5 -14.79 -5.19 7.93
CA LYS A 5 -13.87 -4.17 7.43
C LYS A 5 -13.88 -4.12 5.90
N LYS A 6 -14.10 -2.94 5.33
CA LYS A 6 -14.25 -2.70 3.90
C LYS A 6 -12.93 -2.24 3.27
N ILE A 7 -12.55 -2.82 2.14
CA ILE A 7 -11.32 -2.51 1.40
C ILE A 7 -11.67 -1.87 0.06
N LEU A 8 -11.12 -0.69 -0.21
CA LEU A 8 -11.23 -0.04 -1.51
C LEU A 8 -10.09 -0.52 -2.42
N VAL A 9 -10.41 -0.95 -3.63
CA VAL A 9 -9.44 -1.40 -4.63
C VAL A 9 -9.59 -0.57 -5.89
N THR A 10 -8.58 0.25 -6.19
CA THR A 10 -8.64 1.10 -7.38
C THR A 10 -8.13 0.36 -8.60
N LEU A 11 -8.93 0.39 -9.65
CA LEU A 11 -8.66 -0.23 -10.95
C LEU A 11 -8.76 0.82 -12.05
N ASP A 12 -7.79 0.88 -12.98
CA ASP A 12 -7.75 1.87 -14.06
C ASP A 12 -8.12 1.29 -15.43
N GLY A 13 -8.68 0.08 -15.44
CA GLY A 13 -9.08 -0.62 -16.68
C GLY A 13 -7.91 -1.13 -17.53
N SER A 14 -6.67 -0.87 -17.15
CA SER A 14 -5.51 -1.40 -17.88
C SER A 14 -5.24 -2.85 -17.50
N LYS A 15 -4.70 -3.64 -18.44
CA LYS A 15 -4.19 -5.01 -18.17
C LYS A 15 -3.24 -5.07 -16.96
N ARG A 16 -2.57 -3.97 -16.67
CA ARG A 16 -1.67 -3.87 -15.51
C ARG A 16 -2.44 -3.70 -14.18
N SER A 17 -3.67 -3.17 -14.18
CA SER A 17 -4.49 -3.05 -12.96
C SER A 17 -5.02 -4.40 -12.48
N GLU A 18 -5.00 -5.42 -13.32
CA GLU A 18 -5.28 -6.81 -12.93
C GLU A 18 -4.39 -7.29 -11.78
N ARG A 19 -3.17 -6.72 -11.61
CA ARG A 19 -2.29 -7.05 -10.49
C ARG A 19 -2.91 -6.76 -9.12
N SER A 20 -3.76 -5.74 -9.01
CA SER A 20 -4.50 -5.50 -7.77
C SER A 20 -5.54 -6.59 -7.54
N VAL A 21 -6.17 -7.07 -8.62
CA VAL A 21 -7.09 -8.21 -8.59
C VAL A 21 -6.33 -9.49 -8.24
N ASP A 22 -5.19 -9.76 -8.89
CA ASP A 22 -4.34 -10.91 -8.59
C ASP A 22 -3.85 -10.90 -7.13
N TYR A 23 -3.53 -9.72 -6.60
CA TYR A 23 -3.18 -9.57 -5.20
C TYR A 23 -4.33 -10.02 -4.29
N LEU A 24 -5.55 -9.55 -4.55
CA LEU A 24 -6.73 -9.99 -3.80
C LEU A 24 -6.95 -11.50 -3.93
N CYS A 25 -6.90 -12.05 -5.14
CA CYS A 25 -7.10 -13.49 -5.37
C CYS A 25 -6.13 -14.35 -4.56
N ARG A 26 -4.88 -13.91 -4.45
CA ARG A 26 -3.81 -14.64 -3.74
C ARG A 26 -3.77 -14.35 -2.25
N PHE A 27 -4.21 -13.16 -1.81
CA PHE A 27 -4.15 -12.75 -0.42
C PHE A 27 -5.40 -13.22 0.36
N LYS A 28 -5.43 -14.51 0.67
CA LYS A 28 -6.56 -15.21 1.33
C LYS A 28 -7.16 -14.49 2.55
N PRO A 29 -6.37 -13.79 3.41
CA PRO A 29 -6.93 -13.12 4.58
C PRO A 29 -8.00 -12.07 4.28
N PHE A 30 -8.07 -11.56 3.04
CA PHE A 30 -9.10 -10.59 2.66
C PHE A 30 -10.43 -11.20 2.23
N ARG A 31 -10.54 -12.53 2.06
CA ARG A 31 -11.77 -13.20 1.60
C ARG A 31 -12.98 -12.94 2.51
N ASN A 32 -12.75 -12.70 3.80
CA ASN A 32 -13.79 -12.39 4.78
C ASN A 32 -14.07 -10.89 4.91
N ARG A 33 -13.54 -10.07 4.01
CA ARG A 33 -13.72 -8.60 4.01
C ARG A 33 -14.69 -8.20 2.92
N LYS A 34 -15.34 -7.04 3.08
CA LYS A 34 -16.03 -6.39 1.98
C LYS A 34 -15.01 -5.72 1.06
N VAL A 35 -15.17 -5.86 -0.23
CA VAL A 35 -14.27 -5.31 -1.25
C VAL A 35 -15.08 -4.45 -2.21
N THR A 36 -14.70 -3.19 -2.37
CA THR A 36 -15.24 -2.32 -3.43
C THR A 36 -14.22 -2.23 -4.55
N LEU A 37 -14.55 -2.74 -5.72
CA LEU A 37 -13.80 -2.55 -6.95
C LEU A 37 -14.18 -1.20 -7.55
N PHE A 38 -13.25 -0.27 -7.56
CA PHE A 38 -13.51 1.13 -7.83
C PHE A 38 -12.76 1.62 -9.07
N ASN A 39 -13.48 2.24 -9.98
CA ASN A 39 -12.91 2.92 -11.14
C ASN A 39 -13.48 4.33 -11.28
N ILE A 40 -12.68 5.22 -11.85
CA ILE A 40 -13.07 6.57 -12.21
C ILE A 40 -12.85 6.74 -13.72
N THR A 41 -13.95 6.85 -14.46
CA THR A 41 -13.90 7.17 -15.87
C THR A 41 -13.57 8.64 -16.09
N THR A 42 -12.87 8.93 -17.18
CA THR A 42 -12.59 10.31 -17.61
C THR A 42 -13.66 10.70 -18.61
N PRO A 43 -14.44 11.77 -18.35
CA PRO A 43 -15.37 12.29 -19.34
C PRO A 43 -14.59 12.87 -20.54
N VAL A 44 -15.27 13.04 -21.64
CA VAL A 44 -14.73 13.80 -22.77
C VAL A 44 -14.46 15.24 -22.30
N PRO A 45 -13.33 15.85 -22.68
CA PRO A 45 -13.08 17.25 -22.35
C PRO A 45 -14.20 18.16 -22.86
N GLU A 46 -14.62 19.12 -22.05
CA GLU A 46 -15.67 20.11 -22.39
C GLU A 46 -15.39 20.83 -23.71
N ALA A 47 -14.11 21.08 -24.02
CA ALA A 47 -13.70 21.66 -25.30
C ALA A 47 -14.23 20.90 -26.55
N TYR A 48 -14.51 19.61 -26.43
CA TYR A 48 -15.17 18.88 -27.54
C TYR A 48 -16.65 19.21 -27.66
N TYR A 49 -17.29 19.69 -26.60
CA TYR A 49 -18.68 20.18 -26.63
C TYR A 49 -18.73 21.62 -27.10
N ASP A 50 -17.69 22.45 -26.82
CA ASP A 50 -17.60 23.84 -27.24
C ASP A 50 -17.35 23.96 -28.76
N LEU A 51 -16.64 23.01 -29.37
CA LEU A 51 -16.47 22.90 -30.82
C LEU A 51 -17.80 22.61 -31.55
N THR A 52 -18.91 22.43 -30.82
CA THR A 52 -20.19 21.99 -31.33
C THR A 52 -21.18 23.11 -31.61
N GLN A 53 -20.78 24.40 -31.55
CA GLN A 53 -21.68 25.50 -31.88
C GLN A 53 -21.85 25.73 -33.39
N ASP A 54 -21.05 25.06 -34.23
CA ASP A 54 -21.17 25.11 -35.68
C ASP A 54 -21.90 23.91 -36.28
N PHE A 55 -22.28 23.98 -37.57
CA PHE A 55 -23.06 22.99 -38.32
C PHE A 55 -22.53 21.54 -38.21
N PHE A 56 -21.23 21.35 -37.98
CA PHE A 56 -20.62 20.04 -37.69
C PHE A 56 -20.99 19.47 -36.31
N SER A 57 -21.57 20.24 -35.43
CA SER A 57 -21.93 19.84 -34.06
C SER A 57 -23.01 18.76 -33.99
N LYS A 58 -23.96 18.78 -34.92
CA LYS A 58 -25.05 17.79 -34.94
C LYS A 58 -24.57 16.36 -35.15
N ILE A 59 -23.38 16.16 -35.73
CA ILE A 59 -22.76 14.86 -35.97
C ILE A 59 -21.78 14.51 -34.81
N ALA A 60 -21.07 15.50 -34.29
CA ALA A 60 -20.03 15.26 -33.29
C ALA A 60 -20.58 14.92 -31.91
N VAL A 61 -21.66 15.56 -31.43
CA VAL A 61 -22.26 15.31 -30.11
C VAL A 61 -22.75 13.87 -29.94
N PRO A 62 -23.50 13.28 -30.88
CA PRO A 62 -23.89 11.88 -30.79
C PRO A 62 -22.70 10.91 -30.76
N GLN A 63 -21.63 11.18 -31.53
CA GLN A 63 -20.40 10.38 -31.51
C GLN A 63 -19.67 10.46 -30.19
N VAL A 64 -19.56 11.64 -29.59
CA VAL A 64 -18.95 11.85 -28.27
C VAL A 64 -19.73 11.09 -27.18
N LYS A 65 -21.08 11.19 -27.20
CA LYS A 65 -21.93 10.44 -26.25
C LYS A 65 -21.81 8.94 -26.46
N ALA A 66 -21.80 8.48 -27.69
CA ALA A 66 -21.61 7.06 -28.02
C ALA A 66 -20.26 6.56 -27.52
N TRP A 67 -19.19 7.35 -27.68
CA TRP A 67 -17.87 7.03 -27.14
C TRP A 67 -17.86 6.96 -25.60
N GLU A 68 -18.48 7.91 -24.91
CA GLU A 68 -18.60 7.89 -23.44
C GLU A 68 -19.35 6.65 -22.96
N MET A 69 -20.46 6.31 -23.62
CA MET A 69 -21.22 5.11 -23.31
C MET A 69 -20.38 3.84 -23.53
N ALA A 70 -19.65 3.77 -24.65
CA ALA A 70 -18.76 2.65 -24.94
C ALA A 70 -17.65 2.53 -23.90
N GLN A 71 -17.02 3.62 -23.48
CA GLN A 71 -16.01 3.61 -22.43
C GLN A 71 -16.59 3.14 -21.09
N LYS A 72 -17.79 3.57 -20.73
CA LYS A 72 -18.49 3.14 -19.53
C LYS A 72 -18.81 1.64 -19.57
N THR A 73 -19.27 1.13 -20.71
CA THR A 73 -19.53 -0.29 -20.91
C THR A 73 -18.27 -1.12 -20.77
N ILE A 74 -17.19 -0.75 -21.47
CA ILE A 74 -15.88 -1.43 -21.38
C ILE A 74 -15.38 -1.48 -19.92
N MET A 75 -15.55 -0.38 -19.19
CA MET A 75 -15.12 -0.31 -17.80
C MET A 75 -15.98 -1.16 -16.87
N THR A 76 -17.28 -1.21 -17.12
CA THR A 76 -18.21 -2.07 -16.39
C THR A 76 -17.88 -3.54 -16.62
N GLU A 77 -17.66 -3.95 -17.88
CA GLU A 77 -17.24 -5.32 -18.21
C GLU A 77 -15.92 -5.71 -17.55
N PHE A 78 -14.96 -4.80 -17.54
CA PHE A 78 -13.68 -5.00 -16.84
C PHE A 78 -13.87 -5.23 -15.33
N LEU A 79 -14.73 -4.43 -14.67
CA LEU A 79 -15.03 -4.60 -13.25
C LEU A 79 -15.76 -5.91 -12.96
N GLU A 80 -16.70 -6.30 -13.84
CA GLU A 80 -17.41 -7.58 -13.73
C GLU A 80 -16.47 -8.78 -13.95
N GLU A 81 -15.51 -8.68 -14.87
CA GLU A 81 -14.48 -9.71 -15.04
C GLU A 81 -13.60 -9.82 -13.79
N ALA A 82 -13.18 -8.69 -13.24
CA ALA A 82 -12.42 -8.64 -11.99
C ALA A 82 -13.21 -9.28 -10.83
N ARG A 83 -14.51 -8.99 -10.73
CA ARG A 83 -15.43 -9.61 -9.77
C ARG A 83 -15.48 -11.13 -9.93
N ARG A 84 -15.66 -11.63 -11.14
CA ARG A 84 -15.67 -13.09 -11.40
C ARG A 84 -14.37 -13.75 -10.97
N LYS A 85 -13.21 -13.15 -11.26
CA LYS A 85 -11.90 -13.65 -10.83
C LYS A 85 -11.79 -13.74 -9.29
N ILE A 86 -12.27 -12.73 -8.57
CA ILE A 86 -12.22 -12.68 -7.09
C ILE A 86 -13.18 -13.72 -6.49
N ILE A 87 -14.38 -13.88 -7.05
CA ILE A 87 -15.34 -14.92 -6.64
C ILE A 87 -14.72 -16.31 -6.84
N ALA A 88 -14.12 -16.57 -8.00
CA ALA A 88 -13.42 -17.83 -8.26
C ALA A 88 -12.26 -18.08 -7.28
N ALA A 89 -11.66 -17.02 -6.73
CA ALA A 89 -10.64 -17.12 -5.69
C ALA A 89 -11.21 -17.34 -4.28
N GLY A 90 -12.54 -17.44 -4.11
CA GLY A 90 -13.21 -17.81 -2.86
C GLY A 90 -13.77 -16.63 -2.05
N TYR A 91 -14.00 -15.47 -2.67
CA TYR A 91 -14.76 -14.39 -2.04
C TYR A 91 -16.27 -14.64 -2.20
N ALA A 92 -17.04 -14.32 -1.16
CA ALA A 92 -18.50 -14.35 -1.27
C ALA A 92 -18.98 -13.24 -2.20
N PRO A 93 -19.90 -13.52 -3.16
CA PRO A 93 -20.42 -12.51 -4.09
C PRO A 93 -20.97 -11.26 -3.42
N ASP A 94 -21.65 -11.40 -2.30
CA ASP A 94 -22.25 -10.32 -1.50
C ASP A 94 -21.21 -9.43 -0.79
N ASN A 95 -19.97 -9.87 -0.74
CA ASN A 95 -18.86 -9.08 -0.19
C ASN A 95 -18.17 -8.21 -1.25
N ILE A 96 -18.59 -8.27 -2.52
CA ILE A 96 -17.94 -7.54 -3.61
C ILE A 96 -18.90 -6.52 -4.19
N GLU A 97 -18.55 -5.25 -4.04
CA GLU A 97 -19.25 -4.11 -4.60
C GLU A 97 -18.48 -3.58 -5.83
N LEU A 98 -19.18 -3.27 -6.91
CA LEU A 98 -18.63 -2.56 -8.06
C LEU A 98 -19.05 -1.10 -7.99
N LYS A 99 -18.09 -0.20 -8.15
CA LYS A 99 -18.37 1.23 -8.15
C LYS A 99 -17.62 1.94 -9.26
N LEU A 100 -18.38 2.51 -10.17
CA LEU A 100 -17.92 3.30 -11.31
C LEU A 100 -18.44 4.71 -11.17
N ILE A 101 -17.53 5.70 -11.14
CA ILE A 101 -17.90 7.11 -11.10
C ILE A 101 -17.24 7.88 -12.24
N THR A 102 -17.82 9.00 -12.62
CA THR A 102 -17.23 9.92 -13.60
C THR A 102 -16.33 10.93 -12.90
N ARG A 103 -15.19 11.25 -13.51
CA ARG A 103 -14.23 12.20 -12.98
C ARG A 103 -14.79 13.63 -13.05
N GLU A 104 -14.84 14.30 -11.92
CA GLU A 104 -15.18 15.73 -11.84
C GLU A 104 -13.93 16.63 -11.79
N LYS A 105 -13.03 16.37 -10.88
CA LYS A 105 -11.87 17.25 -10.56
C LYS A 105 -10.50 16.56 -10.56
N GLY A 106 -10.43 15.32 -10.97
CA GLY A 106 -9.19 14.53 -11.01
C GLY A 106 -9.27 13.22 -10.22
N ILE A 107 -8.58 12.18 -10.74
CA ILE A 107 -8.69 10.80 -10.25
C ILE A 107 -8.29 10.67 -8.78
N ALA A 108 -7.15 11.23 -8.37
CA ALA A 108 -6.71 11.13 -6.97
C ALA A 108 -7.71 11.79 -6.00
N ARG A 109 -8.28 12.94 -6.39
CA ARG A 109 -9.30 13.64 -5.58
C ARG A 109 -10.59 12.82 -5.50
N GLY A 110 -11.02 12.21 -6.61
CA GLY A 110 -12.18 11.31 -6.61
C GLY A 110 -12.00 10.12 -5.67
N ILE A 111 -10.81 9.51 -5.65
CA ILE A 111 -10.47 8.43 -4.71
C ILE A 111 -10.51 8.93 -3.25
N PHE A 112 -9.95 10.11 -2.97
CA PHE A 112 -10.01 10.67 -1.62
C PHE A 112 -11.43 10.99 -1.17
N ASN A 113 -12.26 11.54 -2.04
CA ASN A 113 -13.67 11.81 -1.74
C ASN A 113 -14.41 10.51 -1.45
N GLU A 114 -14.19 9.46 -2.25
CA GLU A 114 -14.78 8.15 -2.02
C GLU A 114 -14.41 7.60 -0.64
N ILE A 115 -13.14 7.70 -0.26
CA ILE A 115 -12.65 7.21 1.04
C ILE A 115 -13.25 8.01 2.20
N LYS A 116 -13.34 9.35 2.06
CA LYS A 116 -13.85 10.23 3.11
C LYS A 116 -15.37 10.08 3.33
N ASN A 117 -16.09 9.78 2.27
CA ASN A 117 -17.56 9.67 2.32
C ASN A 117 -18.04 8.26 2.70
N ASN A 118 -17.11 7.30 2.82
CA ASN A 118 -17.41 5.91 3.14
C ASN A 118 -16.35 5.35 4.11
N GLU A 119 -16.77 4.43 4.95
CA GLU A 119 -15.90 3.80 5.95
C GLU A 119 -15.05 2.69 5.32
N TYR A 120 -13.89 3.06 4.82
CA TYR A 120 -12.90 2.09 4.35
C TYR A 120 -11.79 1.88 5.39
N HIS A 121 -11.34 0.64 5.54
CA HIS A 121 -10.29 0.22 6.46
C HIS A 121 -8.94 0.01 5.75
N GLY A 122 -8.91 0.17 4.44
CA GLY A 122 -7.70 0.09 3.64
C GLY A 122 -7.95 0.41 2.18
N LEU A 123 -6.90 0.90 1.53
CA LEU A 123 -6.88 1.23 0.11
C LEU A 123 -5.83 0.38 -0.60
N VAL A 124 -6.24 -0.43 -1.57
CA VAL A 124 -5.32 -1.18 -2.44
C VAL A 124 -5.13 -0.42 -3.74
N ILE A 125 -3.88 -0.14 -4.04
CA ILE A 125 -3.48 0.50 -5.29
C ILE A 125 -2.42 -0.34 -6.00
N ARG A 126 -2.32 -0.14 -7.28
CA ARG A 126 -1.22 -0.62 -8.08
C ARG A 126 -0.13 0.44 -8.21
N ARG A 127 1.11 0.03 -8.21
CA ARG A 127 2.22 0.89 -8.63
C ARG A 127 2.20 1.01 -10.16
N ARG A 128 1.90 2.20 -10.68
CA ARG A 128 2.09 2.51 -12.10
C ARG A 128 3.56 2.87 -12.33
N GLY A 129 4.24 2.18 -13.22
CA GLY A 129 5.61 2.50 -13.63
C GLY A 129 5.76 2.25 -15.12
N SER A 130 6.38 3.18 -15.85
CA SER A 130 6.82 2.96 -17.22
C SER A 130 7.88 1.86 -17.24
N ALA A 131 7.76 0.90 -18.16
CA ALA A 131 8.80 -0.11 -18.38
C ALA A 131 10.10 0.50 -18.93
N ASN A 132 10.02 1.70 -19.50
CA ASN A 132 11.08 2.36 -20.26
C ASN A 132 11.80 3.49 -19.51
N SER A 133 11.58 3.64 -18.19
CA SER A 133 12.36 4.64 -17.44
C SER A 133 13.76 4.12 -17.16
N ILE A 134 14.73 4.64 -17.89
CA ILE A 134 16.18 4.39 -17.73
C ILE A 134 16.68 4.98 -16.39
N ILE A 135 15.97 5.96 -15.82
CA ILE A 135 16.37 6.66 -14.61
C ILE A 135 15.28 6.46 -13.54
N GLY A 136 15.47 5.42 -12.71
CA GLY A 136 14.70 5.24 -11.47
C GLY A 136 13.26 4.75 -11.63
N VAL A 137 12.71 4.21 -10.54
CA VAL A 137 11.33 3.71 -10.46
C VAL A 137 10.37 4.89 -10.40
N THR A 138 9.79 5.30 -11.52
CA THR A 138 8.74 6.31 -11.52
C THR A 138 7.41 5.71 -11.08
N MET A 139 6.82 6.29 -10.04
CA MET A 139 5.44 6.01 -9.64
C MET A 139 4.51 6.86 -10.50
N GLY A 140 3.40 6.30 -11.03
CA GLY A 140 2.43 7.08 -11.79
C GLY A 140 1.83 8.22 -10.95
N GLY A 141 1.49 9.33 -11.56
CA GLY A 141 1.07 10.55 -10.87
C GLY A 141 -0.09 10.38 -9.87
N VAL A 142 -1.07 9.52 -10.18
CA VAL A 142 -2.17 9.21 -9.24
C VAL A 142 -1.63 8.43 -8.04
N ALA A 143 -0.86 7.36 -8.27
CA ALA A 143 -0.29 6.56 -7.18
C ALA A 143 0.67 7.38 -6.30
N ALA A 144 1.48 8.27 -6.88
CA ALA A 144 2.36 9.17 -6.14
C ALA A 144 1.56 10.10 -5.21
N LYS A 145 0.49 10.73 -5.73
CA LYS A 145 -0.40 11.58 -4.93
C LYS A 145 -1.09 10.81 -3.79
N LEU A 146 -1.51 9.57 -4.06
CA LEU A 146 -2.11 8.73 -3.02
C LEU A 146 -1.08 8.36 -1.95
N VAL A 147 0.14 7.98 -2.34
CA VAL A 147 1.23 7.70 -1.40
C VAL A 147 1.58 8.93 -0.55
N GLU A 148 1.59 10.12 -1.12
CA GLU A 148 1.94 11.35 -0.41
C GLU A 148 0.81 11.83 0.52
N LYS A 149 -0.45 11.77 0.08
CA LYS A 149 -1.57 12.46 0.73
C LYS A 149 -2.57 11.55 1.46
N ALA A 150 -2.52 10.21 1.28
CA ALA A 150 -3.39 9.28 2.00
C ALA A 150 -2.82 8.96 3.39
N ASP A 151 -2.76 9.95 4.27
CA ASP A 151 -2.24 9.85 5.64
C ASP A 151 -3.30 9.44 6.67
N PHE A 152 -4.52 9.26 6.24
CA PHE A 152 -5.70 8.94 7.06
C PHE A 152 -6.24 7.52 6.83
N ILE A 153 -5.64 6.74 5.92
CA ILE A 153 -6.06 5.37 5.62
C ILE A 153 -4.84 4.48 5.36
N PRO A 154 -4.83 3.22 5.84
CA PRO A 154 -3.85 2.23 5.45
C PRO A 154 -3.80 2.04 3.94
N LEU A 155 -2.61 2.18 3.34
CA LEU A 155 -2.38 2.08 1.91
C LEU A 155 -1.57 0.82 1.59
N MET A 156 -2.11 -0.02 0.72
CA MET A 156 -1.48 -1.24 0.25
C MET A 156 -1.08 -1.08 -1.22
N ILE A 157 0.21 -1.08 -1.49
CA ILE A 157 0.77 -0.97 -2.83
C ILE A 157 1.11 -2.37 -3.30
N ALA A 158 0.30 -2.93 -4.19
CA ALA A 158 0.46 -4.30 -4.69
C ALA A 158 1.80 -4.48 -5.41
N GLY A 159 2.58 -5.45 -4.97
CA GLY A 159 3.85 -5.87 -5.57
C GLY A 159 3.68 -6.96 -6.63
N THR A 160 4.82 -7.47 -7.13
CA THR A 160 4.83 -8.56 -8.13
C THR A 160 5.32 -9.88 -7.57
N ARG A 161 5.72 -9.91 -6.30
CA ARG A 161 6.20 -11.13 -5.64
C ARG A 161 5.06 -12.10 -5.41
N GLU A 162 5.34 -13.37 -5.46
CA GLU A 162 4.39 -14.41 -5.09
C GLU A 162 3.97 -14.25 -3.62
N ILE A 163 2.68 -14.37 -3.35
CA ILE A 163 2.11 -14.21 -2.02
C ILE A 163 2.21 -15.54 -1.27
N GLN A 164 2.99 -15.54 -0.20
CA GLN A 164 3.18 -16.68 0.72
C GLN A 164 2.66 -16.39 2.13
N HIS A 165 1.98 -15.25 2.31
CA HIS A 165 1.52 -14.75 3.61
C HIS A 165 2.65 -14.62 4.64
N TYR A 166 3.82 -14.18 4.21
CA TYR A 166 4.96 -13.90 5.06
C TYR A 166 5.28 -12.40 5.05
N LEU A 167 4.90 -11.73 6.13
CA LEU A 167 5.00 -10.28 6.27
C LEU A 167 6.23 -9.90 7.07
N CYS A 168 6.97 -8.88 6.61
CA CYS A 168 8.03 -8.24 7.37
C CYS A 168 7.52 -6.91 7.94
N ILE A 169 7.40 -6.81 9.25
CA ILE A 169 6.98 -5.58 9.94
C ILE A 169 8.23 -4.82 10.38
N ALA A 170 8.36 -3.57 9.92
CA ALA A 170 9.43 -2.68 10.34
C ALA A 170 9.09 -2.10 11.72
N VAL A 171 9.93 -2.42 12.72
CA VAL A 171 9.77 -1.96 14.11
C VAL A 171 10.89 -0.98 14.44
N ASP A 172 10.53 0.24 14.85
CA ASP A 172 11.49 1.28 15.25
C ASP A 172 11.16 1.94 16.58
N GLY A 173 10.12 1.43 17.27
CA GLY A 173 9.62 1.95 18.54
C GLY A 173 8.86 3.27 18.41
N SER A 174 8.48 3.69 17.18
CA SER A 174 7.63 4.84 16.96
C SER A 174 6.15 4.49 17.09
N PRO A 175 5.27 5.48 17.36
CA PRO A 175 3.83 5.28 17.31
C PRO A 175 3.34 4.74 15.95
N GLY A 176 4.02 5.12 14.85
CA GLY A 176 3.72 4.63 13.50
C GLY A 176 4.02 3.13 13.36
N SER A 177 5.14 2.64 13.88
CA SER A 177 5.44 1.20 13.85
C SER A 177 4.49 0.38 14.74
N ARG A 178 4.07 0.92 15.88
CA ARG A 178 3.06 0.30 16.73
C ARG A 178 1.72 0.19 16.02
N ARG A 179 1.23 1.28 15.38
CA ARG A 179 0.00 1.23 14.58
C ARG A 179 0.11 0.24 13.42
N ALA A 180 1.27 0.14 12.77
CA ALA A 180 1.51 -0.83 11.72
C ALA A 180 1.39 -2.27 12.22
N THR A 181 1.90 -2.57 13.41
CA THR A 181 1.74 -3.88 14.08
C THR A 181 0.27 -4.14 14.42
N GLN A 182 -0.41 -3.17 15.04
CA GLN A 182 -1.84 -3.27 15.40
C GLN A 182 -2.71 -3.54 14.17
N TYR A 183 -2.52 -2.77 13.09
CA TYR A 183 -3.25 -2.98 11.84
C TYR A 183 -2.99 -4.38 11.25
N THR A 184 -1.73 -4.86 11.32
CA THR A 184 -1.39 -6.22 10.88
C THR A 184 -2.09 -7.25 11.74
N ALA A 185 -2.10 -7.09 13.05
CA ALA A 185 -2.81 -7.93 14.00
C ALA A 185 -4.31 -8.01 13.67
N ASP A 186 -4.93 -6.86 13.43
CA ASP A 186 -6.34 -6.73 13.06
C ASP A 186 -6.70 -7.41 11.73
N MET A 187 -5.78 -7.32 10.75
CA MET A 187 -6.02 -7.85 9.41
C MET A 187 -5.66 -9.33 9.30
N MET A 188 -4.65 -9.79 10.04
CA MET A 188 -4.05 -11.11 9.92
C MET A 188 -4.36 -12.03 11.10
N GLY A 189 -4.93 -11.52 12.18
CA GLY A 189 -5.32 -12.30 13.35
C GLY A 189 -6.15 -13.52 12.96
N LYS A 190 -5.90 -14.67 13.61
CA LYS A 190 -6.54 -15.97 13.32
C LYS A 190 -6.25 -16.52 11.91
N THR A 191 -5.22 -16.04 11.22
CA THR A 191 -4.77 -16.58 9.94
C THR A 191 -3.46 -17.34 10.07
N ASN A 192 -3.14 -18.14 9.06
CA ASN A 192 -1.90 -18.91 9.01
C ASN A 192 -0.72 -18.10 8.45
N CYS A 193 -0.69 -16.77 8.67
CA CYS A 193 0.42 -15.95 8.23
C CYS A 193 1.69 -16.18 9.06
N ARG A 194 2.83 -15.85 8.47
CA ARG A 194 4.13 -15.76 9.15
C ARG A 194 4.52 -14.30 9.28
N ILE A 195 5.14 -13.94 10.39
CA ILE A 195 5.56 -12.57 10.65
C ILE A 195 7.07 -12.55 10.93
N LEU A 196 7.76 -11.61 10.31
CA LEU A 196 9.12 -11.23 10.67
C LEU A 196 9.10 -9.81 11.24
N LEU A 197 9.31 -9.66 12.53
CA LEU A 197 9.58 -8.37 13.16
C LEU A 197 11.01 -8.00 12.85
N CYS A 198 11.25 -6.85 12.23
CA CYS A 198 12.56 -6.39 11.83
C CYS A 198 12.86 -5.00 12.39
N ALA A 199 13.80 -4.92 13.31
CA ALA A 199 14.34 -3.66 13.81
C ALA A 199 15.75 -3.43 13.28
N ILE A 200 16.10 -2.18 12.95
CA ILE A 200 17.37 -1.85 12.31
C ILE A 200 18.05 -0.69 13.03
N MET A 201 19.24 -0.95 13.56
CA MET A 201 20.12 0.02 14.18
C MET A 201 21.25 0.39 13.21
N ARG A 202 21.40 1.68 12.93
CA ARG A 202 22.51 2.16 12.09
C ARG A 202 23.85 2.02 12.79
N SER A 203 24.92 1.92 12.00
CA SER A 203 26.27 2.14 12.51
C SER A 203 26.40 3.54 13.09
N THR A 204 27.02 3.64 14.24
CA THR A 204 27.37 4.91 14.89
C THR A 204 28.75 5.41 14.46
N VAL A 205 29.50 4.59 13.71
CA VAL A 205 30.81 4.98 13.16
C VAL A 205 30.56 5.80 11.89
N PRO A 206 31.02 7.06 11.82
CA PRO A 206 30.99 7.82 10.56
C PRO A 206 31.88 7.14 9.51
N ASP A 207 31.48 7.18 8.23
CA ASP A 207 32.29 6.69 7.10
C ASP A 207 33.61 7.44 6.91
N SER A 208 33.75 8.61 7.56
CA SER A 208 35.01 9.35 7.69
C SER A 208 35.38 9.41 9.16
N ALA A 209 36.43 8.75 9.53
CA ALA A 209 37.06 8.89 10.85
C ALA A 209 37.51 10.34 11.04
N SER A 210 36.61 11.21 11.47
CA SER A 210 37.01 12.49 12.06
C SER A 210 37.44 12.22 13.50
N GLU A 211 38.76 12.23 13.66
CA GLU A 211 39.42 12.12 14.92
C GLU A 211 38.82 13.11 15.93
N GLY A 212 38.51 12.64 17.14
CA GLY A 212 38.45 13.49 18.32
C GLY A 212 37.18 13.65 19.11
N LYS A 213 36.07 12.91 18.83
CA LYS A 213 34.96 12.86 19.79
C LYS A 213 34.71 11.41 20.23
N ALA A 214 34.98 11.13 21.50
CA ALA A 214 34.64 9.86 22.13
C ALA A 214 33.15 9.57 21.88
N PRO A 215 32.79 8.37 21.34
CA PRO A 215 31.40 8.01 21.21
C PRO A 215 30.75 8.04 22.60
N LEU A 216 29.56 8.61 22.70
CA LEU A 216 28.74 8.51 23.91
C LEU A 216 28.40 7.01 24.09
N VAL A 217 29.17 6.34 24.93
CA VAL A 217 29.31 4.89 25.07
C VAL A 217 27.95 4.22 25.35
N ASP A 218 27.01 4.91 25.98
CA ASP A 218 25.71 4.36 26.37
C ASP A 218 24.57 4.50 25.35
N MET A 219 24.69 5.40 24.37
CA MET A 219 23.63 5.62 23.39
C MET A 219 23.29 4.39 22.51
N PRO A 220 24.27 3.61 22.04
CA PRO A 220 23.97 2.37 21.28
C PRO A 220 23.25 1.32 22.12
N LEU A 221 23.60 1.21 23.41
CA LEU A 221 23.00 0.23 24.31
C LEU A 221 21.56 0.59 24.66
N GLN A 222 21.26 1.84 24.92
CA GLN A 222 19.90 2.34 25.16
C GLN A 222 19.02 2.18 23.90
N ALA A 223 19.56 2.49 22.71
CA ALA A 223 18.85 2.30 21.44
C ALA A 223 18.51 0.82 21.20
N LYS A 224 19.46 -0.08 21.48
CA LYS A 224 19.26 -1.53 21.37
C LYS A 224 18.17 -2.01 22.35
N ARG A 225 18.21 -1.57 23.59
CA ARG A 225 17.21 -1.91 24.61
C ARG A 225 15.81 -1.47 24.16
N ARG A 226 15.65 -0.23 23.74
CA ARG A 226 14.38 0.31 23.24
C ARG A 226 13.84 -0.44 22.03
N LEU A 227 14.69 -0.86 21.10
CA LEU A 227 14.26 -1.64 19.96
C LEU A 227 13.82 -3.07 20.34
N ASN A 228 14.51 -3.70 21.31
CA ASN A 228 14.10 -5.00 21.83
C ASN A 228 12.76 -4.93 22.56
N GLU A 229 12.54 -3.90 23.38
CA GLU A 229 11.27 -3.64 24.06
C GLU A 229 10.13 -3.44 23.02
N ALA A 230 10.36 -2.64 21.99
CA ALA A 230 9.40 -2.43 20.92
C ALA A 230 9.09 -3.72 20.12
N MET A 231 10.07 -4.60 19.91
CA MET A 231 9.83 -5.90 19.26
C MET A 231 9.05 -6.84 20.17
N ALA A 232 9.32 -6.85 21.48
CA ALA A 232 8.55 -7.64 22.44
C ALA A 232 7.09 -7.17 22.53
N GLU A 233 6.86 -5.86 22.56
CA GLU A 233 5.50 -5.29 22.48
C GLU A 233 4.78 -5.70 21.19
N ALA A 234 5.49 -5.62 20.05
CA ALA A 234 4.94 -6.01 18.76
C ALA A 234 4.58 -7.52 18.71
N GLU A 235 5.42 -8.39 19.31
CA GLU A 235 5.13 -9.83 19.43
C GLU A 235 3.88 -10.06 20.30
N GLN A 236 3.76 -9.35 21.41
CA GLN A 236 2.59 -9.44 22.28
C GLN A 236 1.30 -9.04 21.54
N ILE A 237 1.27 -7.90 20.85
CA ILE A 237 0.12 -7.42 20.08
C ILE A 237 -0.33 -8.48 19.05
N LEU A 238 0.61 -9.11 18.37
CA LEU A 238 0.32 -10.13 17.35
C LEU A 238 -0.21 -11.44 17.97
N THR A 239 0.36 -11.86 19.10
CA THR A 239 -0.09 -13.08 19.79
C THR A 239 -1.47 -12.92 20.42
N GLU A 240 -1.77 -11.76 21.01
CA GLU A 240 -3.10 -11.42 21.53
C GLU A 240 -4.17 -11.41 20.42
N ALA A 241 -3.80 -11.09 19.18
CA ALA A 241 -4.69 -11.16 18.02
C ALA A 241 -4.87 -12.59 17.47
N GLY A 242 -4.18 -13.59 18.06
CA GLY A 242 -4.30 -14.99 17.70
C GLY A 242 -3.31 -15.50 16.66
N ILE A 243 -2.21 -14.75 16.40
CA ILE A 243 -1.09 -15.26 15.61
C ILE A 243 -0.19 -16.08 16.52
N SER A 244 0.00 -17.35 16.18
CA SER A 244 0.80 -18.26 17.00
C SER A 244 2.27 -17.84 17.07
N LYS A 245 2.87 -17.92 18.26
CA LYS A 245 4.22 -17.44 18.56
C LYS A 245 5.29 -18.11 17.71
N ASP A 246 5.15 -19.37 17.36
CA ASP A 246 6.05 -20.11 16.47
C ASP A 246 6.12 -19.52 15.03
N ARG A 247 5.11 -18.73 14.64
CA ARG A 247 5.03 -18.05 13.35
C ARG A 247 5.57 -16.63 13.37
N ILE A 248 5.97 -16.12 14.54
CA ILE A 248 6.56 -14.80 14.72
C ILE A 248 8.05 -14.97 14.94
N LYS A 249 8.86 -14.33 14.09
CA LYS A 249 10.31 -14.26 14.24
C LYS A 249 10.71 -12.82 14.44
N ALA A 250 11.68 -12.56 15.30
CA ALA A 250 12.23 -11.22 15.52
C ALA A 250 13.70 -11.17 15.11
N ARG A 251 14.10 -10.09 14.44
CA ARG A 251 15.49 -9.81 14.04
C ARG A 251 15.85 -8.36 14.31
N LEU A 252 16.92 -8.16 15.07
CA LEU A 252 17.58 -6.88 15.24
C LEU A 252 18.85 -6.86 14.38
N ILE A 253 18.89 -5.99 13.37
CA ILE A 253 20.04 -5.77 12.50
C ILE A 253 20.84 -4.60 13.07
N GLN A 254 22.10 -4.83 13.40
CA GLN A 254 23.02 -3.82 13.94
C GLN A 254 24.06 -3.42 12.88
N GLY A 255 24.58 -2.21 12.98
CA GLY A 255 25.66 -1.73 12.13
C GLY A 255 25.24 -1.44 10.66
N ALA A 256 23.97 -1.28 10.40
CA ALA A 256 23.49 -1.03 9.04
C ALA A 256 23.88 0.36 8.54
N GLN A 257 24.44 0.47 7.36
CA GLN A 257 24.69 1.76 6.68
C GLN A 257 23.38 2.41 6.23
N SER A 258 22.42 1.63 5.74
CA SER A 258 21.11 2.09 5.31
C SER A 258 19.99 1.27 5.94
N ARG A 259 19.12 1.91 6.73
CA ARG A 259 17.93 1.22 7.31
C ARG A 259 17.01 0.66 6.22
N ALA A 260 16.78 1.41 5.13
CA ALA A 260 15.93 0.95 4.04
C ALA A 260 16.55 -0.21 3.27
N GLY A 261 17.88 -0.17 3.00
CA GLY A 261 18.62 -1.28 2.37
C GLY A 261 18.56 -2.53 3.24
N ALA A 262 18.93 -2.43 4.51
CA ALA A 262 18.93 -3.54 5.45
C ALA A 262 17.53 -4.19 5.60
N LEU A 263 16.45 -3.38 5.63
CA LEU A 263 15.08 -3.90 5.68
C LEU A 263 14.73 -4.69 4.41
N LEU A 264 15.05 -4.15 3.23
CA LEU A 264 14.80 -4.81 1.95
C LEU A 264 15.59 -6.12 1.84
N ASP A 265 16.86 -6.13 2.25
CA ASP A 265 17.71 -7.31 2.20
C ASP A 265 17.25 -8.38 3.19
N THR A 266 16.87 -7.98 4.41
CA THR A 266 16.32 -8.89 5.42
C THR A 266 15.01 -9.51 4.92
N ALA A 267 14.08 -8.71 4.41
CA ALA A 267 12.81 -9.20 3.85
C ALA A 267 13.04 -10.12 2.64
N ARG A 268 14.03 -9.82 1.79
CA ARG A 268 14.40 -10.64 0.62
C ARG A 268 14.95 -11.98 1.05
N THR A 269 15.94 -12.00 1.96
CA THR A 269 16.60 -13.22 2.47
C THR A 269 15.61 -14.11 3.21
N ALA A 270 14.71 -13.52 4.00
CA ALA A 270 13.64 -14.24 4.68
C ALA A 270 12.54 -14.72 3.73
N LYS A 271 12.55 -14.33 2.45
CA LYS A 271 11.49 -14.62 1.47
C LYS A 271 10.12 -14.05 1.85
N CYS A 272 10.08 -12.93 2.55
CA CYS A 272 8.82 -12.20 2.78
C CYS A 272 8.24 -11.72 1.45
N ASP A 273 6.93 -11.63 1.36
CA ASP A 273 6.21 -11.08 0.20
C ASP A 273 5.73 -9.66 0.44
N THR A 274 5.47 -9.32 1.69
CA THR A 274 4.91 -8.03 2.10
C THR A 274 5.82 -7.35 3.13
N ILE A 275 6.02 -6.03 2.98
CA ILE A 275 6.67 -5.19 3.99
C ILE A 275 5.61 -4.25 4.57
N VAL A 276 5.48 -4.26 5.89
CA VAL A 276 4.55 -3.41 6.63
C VAL A 276 5.35 -2.38 7.42
N MET A 277 4.95 -1.11 7.33
CA MET A 277 5.64 -0.02 8.03
C MET A 277 4.71 1.15 8.33
N GLY A 278 5.04 1.89 9.36
CA GLY A 278 4.42 3.19 9.63
C GLY A 278 4.81 4.23 8.58
N ARG A 279 3.92 5.18 8.32
CA ARG A 279 4.17 6.31 7.42
C ARG A 279 5.30 7.21 7.89
N LYS A 280 5.36 7.44 9.20
CA LYS A 280 6.37 8.25 9.88
C LYS A 280 7.05 7.39 10.95
N GLY A 281 8.35 7.59 11.14
CA GLY A 281 9.14 6.95 12.19
C GLY A 281 9.46 7.90 13.34
N VAL A 282 10.45 7.54 14.13
CA VAL A 282 10.87 8.28 15.37
C VAL A 282 11.19 9.75 15.09
N SER A 283 11.77 10.10 13.95
CA SER A 283 12.13 11.49 13.60
C SER A 283 10.97 12.31 13.06
N ASN A 284 9.79 12.22 13.61
CA ASN A 284 8.54 12.85 13.17
C ASN A 284 8.70 14.35 12.81
N LEU A 285 9.39 14.62 11.70
CA LEU A 285 9.56 15.98 11.18
C LEU A 285 8.22 16.44 10.61
N ASN A 286 7.62 17.45 11.21
CA ASN A 286 6.28 17.97 10.91
C ASN A 286 6.08 18.41 9.44
N ASN A 287 7.17 18.61 8.69
CA ASN A 287 7.14 19.13 7.32
C ASN A 287 7.05 18.05 6.23
N PHE A 288 7.01 16.76 6.56
CA PHE A 288 6.95 15.70 5.57
C PHE A 288 5.76 14.77 5.80
N ASP A 289 4.92 14.62 4.78
CA ASP A 289 3.77 13.70 4.79
C ASP A 289 4.22 12.22 4.77
N LEU A 290 5.43 11.93 4.32
CA LEU A 290 6.00 10.59 4.22
C LEU A 290 7.44 10.54 4.72
N GLY A 291 7.73 9.60 5.64
CA GLY A 291 9.06 9.39 6.20
C GLY A 291 10.10 8.95 5.15
N ARG A 292 11.38 9.24 5.42
CA ARG A 292 12.50 8.92 4.52
C ARG A 292 12.65 7.41 4.22
N ILE A 293 12.44 6.54 5.21
CA ILE A 293 12.57 5.09 5.04
C ILE A 293 11.43 4.55 4.18
N PRO A 294 10.14 4.79 4.48
CA PRO A 294 9.04 4.40 3.61
C PRO A 294 9.23 4.87 2.16
N ARG A 295 9.60 6.14 1.98
CA ARG A 295 9.87 6.69 0.64
C ARG A 295 10.93 5.89 -0.10
N LYS A 296 12.10 5.63 0.51
CA LYS A 296 13.18 4.85 -0.09
C LYS A 296 12.70 3.43 -0.46
N ILE A 297 11.99 2.74 0.44
CA ILE A 297 11.51 1.37 0.21
C ILE A 297 10.49 1.32 -0.94
N ILE A 298 9.53 2.25 -0.96
CA ILE A 298 8.54 2.33 -2.02
C ILE A 298 9.22 2.54 -3.38
N PHE A 299 10.24 3.39 -3.48
CA PHE A 299 10.93 3.64 -4.74
C PHE A 299 11.97 2.56 -5.10
N ALA A 300 12.60 1.91 -4.13
CA ALA A 300 13.65 0.92 -4.37
C ALA A 300 13.12 -0.46 -4.77
N SER A 301 11.89 -0.83 -4.43
CA SER A 301 11.38 -2.18 -4.69
C SER A 301 10.01 -2.19 -5.36
N ARG A 302 9.92 -2.90 -6.51
CA ARG A 302 8.66 -3.22 -7.19
C ARG A 302 8.13 -4.61 -6.83
N LYS A 303 8.98 -5.44 -6.22
CA LYS A 303 8.66 -6.85 -5.98
C LYS A 303 7.75 -7.01 -4.76
N PHE A 304 8.07 -6.35 -3.66
CA PHE A 304 7.29 -6.45 -2.43
C PHE A 304 5.95 -5.72 -2.52
N THR A 305 4.91 -6.30 -1.96
CA THR A 305 3.73 -5.55 -1.55
C THR A 305 4.11 -4.69 -0.34
N ILE A 306 3.70 -3.43 -0.36
CA ILE A 306 4.02 -2.49 0.73
C ILE A 306 2.72 -2.08 1.42
N TRP A 307 2.65 -2.29 2.73
CA TRP A 307 1.60 -1.73 3.58
C TRP A 307 2.16 -0.50 4.28
N LEU A 308 1.57 0.63 4.01
CA LEU A 308 1.93 1.92 4.57
C LEU A 308 0.81 2.37 5.50
N ILE A 309 1.08 2.39 6.81
CA ILE A 309 0.08 2.63 7.85
C ILE A 309 0.24 4.06 8.39
N PRO A 310 -0.85 4.82 8.51
CA PRO A 310 -0.86 6.19 9.02
C PRO A 310 -0.27 6.39 10.40
#